data_65d93bc9e4d652d70aa008f37075cf54
#
_entry.id   65d93bc9e4d652d70aa008f37075cf54
#
_cell.length_a   1.000
_cell.length_b   1.000
_cell.length_c   1.000
_cell.angle_alpha   90.00
_cell.angle_beta   90.00
_cell.angle_gamma   90.00
#
_symmetry.space_group_name_H-M   'P 1'
#
loop_
_entity.id
_entity.type
_entity.pdbx_description
1 polymer ?
#
loop_
_entity_poly.entity_id
_entity_poly.type
_entity_poly.pdbx_seq_one_letter_code
_entity_poly.pdbx_strand_id
1 'polypeptide(L)'
;MLKRPFDKSVLPSRHVTEGPARAPHRSYYYAMGMTEDEIHQPLIGVATCWNEAAPCNISLNRQAQAVKLGVKEASGTPREFTTITVTDGIAMGHEGMRSSLASREAIADTVELTMRGHCYDALVGLAGCDKSLPGMMMAMVRLNTPSVFIYGGSIMPGRYKGKDVTVQDVFEAVGRHQAGANSDEELRALEKVACPSAGACGGQFTANTMACVSEAIGLALMNSAGAPAPYESRDQYSTASGIAVMHLLEQNIRARDVVTLKSLENAARVVACTGGSTNAGLHLPAIAHEAGLEFFLDDVCEIFKDTPYFVDLKPGGQYVSKDLYEVGGVPVVMKELRRAGMIHEDCMTASGRAIGEELDMIEREADGKVIYPVDAPISKTGGVVGLKGNLAPQGAIVKVAGMSAEEQVFTGPARVFECEEDAFEAVKARSYKEGEVLVIRNEGPAGGPGMREMLATTAALSGQGMGKKVALITDGRFSGATRGFCIGHVGPEAAHGGPIALLKDGDMITIDAMKGVLEVALSDEDLAERKAAWSGPRDTIYASGALWKYAQLVGETYKGAVTHPGGAKEKHTYMDL
;
A
#
# COMPACT_ATOMS: atom_id res chain seq x y z
N MET A 1 -12.01 -21.90 -24.43
CA MET A 1 -12.82 -22.97 -23.79
C MET A 1 -11.87 -23.98 -23.16
N LEU A 2 -11.70 -23.95 -21.86
CA LEU A 2 -10.98 -24.96 -21.11
C LEU A 2 -11.81 -26.24 -21.16
N LYS A 3 -11.39 -27.21 -21.96
CA LYS A 3 -12.17 -28.45 -22.24
C LYS A 3 -11.65 -29.69 -21.51
N ARG A 4 -10.77 -29.54 -20.52
CA ARG A 4 -10.34 -30.67 -19.70
C ARG A 4 -10.92 -30.55 -18.31
N PRO A 5 -11.57 -31.59 -17.78
CA PRO A 5 -11.90 -31.61 -16.35
C PRO A 5 -10.57 -31.58 -15.59
N PHE A 6 -10.51 -30.67 -14.59
CA PHE A 6 -9.37 -30.60 -13.67
C PHE A 6 -9.22 -31.97 -12.96
N ASP A 7 -7.99 -32.41 -12.81
CA ASP A 7 -7.71 -33.58 -11.98
C ASP A 7 -7.89 -33.21 -10.49
N LYS A 8 -9.07 -33.48 -9.96
CA LYS A 8 -9.42 -33.22 -8.58
C LYS A 8 -8.50 -33.90 -7.57
N SER A 9 -7.88 -35.04 -7.96
CA SER A 9 -7.03 -35.82 -7.06
C SER A 9 -5.77 -35.11 -6.60
N VAL A 10 -5.31 -34.07 -7.33
CA VAL A 10 -4.14 -33.26 -6.99
C VAL A 10 -4.49 -31.93 -6.35
N LEU A 11 -5.78 -31.59 -6.26
CA LEU A 11 -6.26 -30.31 -5.71
C LEU A 11 -6.50 -30.40 -4.20
N PRO A 12 -6.22 -29.32 -3.41
CA PRO A 12 -6.55 -29.27 -1.99
C PRO A 12 -8.00 -29.60 -1.67
N SER A 13 -8.95 -29.14 -2.49
CA SER A 13 -10.38 -29.33 -2.26
C SER A 13 -10.83 -30.79 -2.29
N ARG A 14 -10.02 -31.73 -2.80
CA ARG A 14 -10.31 -33.18 -2.68
C ARG A 14 -10.52 -33.62 -1.23
N HIS A 15 -9.83 -32.97 -0.28
CA HIS A 15 -9.92 -33.27 1.15
C HIS A 15 -11.27 -32.96 1.78
N VAL A 16 -12.14 -32.23 1.06
CA VAL A 16 -13.52 -31.89 1.49
C VAL A 16 -14.59 -32.36 0.50
N THR A 17 -14.19 -32.88 -0.67
CA THR A 17 -15.15 -33.28 -1.71
C THR A 17 -15.08 -34.76 -2.09
N GLU A 18 -13.91 -35.42 -2.03
CA GLU A 18 -13.73 -36.73 -2.63
C GLU A 18 -13.81 -37.88 -1.61
N GLY A 19 -14.37 -39.01 -2.05
CA GLY A 19 -14.45 -40.24 -1.29
C GLY A 19 -15.60 -40.34 -0.28
N PRO A 20 -15.89 -41.56 0.24
CA PRO A 20 -17.02 -41.83 1.15
C PRO A 20 -16.90 -41.07 2.49
N ALA A 21 -15.68 -40.93 3.01
CA ALA A 21 -15.42 -40.25 4.28
C ALA A 21 -15.79 -38.74 4.25
N ARG A 22 -15.95 -38.16 3.06
CA ARG A 22 -16.32 -36.76 2.84
C ARG A 22 -17.81 -36.54 2.59
N ALA A 23 -18.65 -37.59 2.72
CA ALA A 23 -20.10 -37.45 2.62
C ALA A 23 -20.68 -36.39 3.59
N PRO A 24 -20.24 -36.22 4.87
CA PRO A 24 -20.71 -35.16 5.74
C PRO A 24 -20.39 -33.76 5.18
N HIS A 25 -19.21 -33.56 4.59
CA HIS A 25 -18.81 -32.29 3.98
C HIS A 25 -19.70 -31.95 2.78
N ARG A 26 -19.93 -32.92 1.88
CA ARG A 26 -20.83 -32.76 0.73
C ARG A 26 -22.27 -32.47 1.15
N SER A 27 -22.73 -33.01 2.29
CA SER A 27 -24.04 -32.69 2.83
C SER A 27 -24.19 -31.18 3.14
N TYR A 28 -23.14 -30.53 3.64
CA TYR A 28 -23.14 -29.08 3.80
C TYR A 28 -23.14 -28.34 2.47
N TYR A 29 -22.39 -28.83 1.47
CA TYR A 29 -22.41 -28.22 0.13
C TYR A 29 -23.78 -28.31 -0.53
N TYR A 30 -24.47 -29.44 -0.42
CA TYR A 30 -25.88 -29.58 -0.87
C TYR A 30 -26.82 -28.64 -0.10
N ALA A 31 -26.64 -28.47 1.20
CA ALA A 31 -27.42 -27.52 2.00
C ALA A 31 -27.24 -26.06 1.56
N MET A 32 -26.07 -25.72 0.98
CA MET A 32 -25.77 -24.43 0.37
C MET A 32 -26.27 -24.32 -1.09
N GLY A 33 -26.98 -25.32 -1.62
CA GLY A 33 -27.53 -25.32 -2.96
C GLY A 33 -26.56 -25.67 -4.08
N MET A 34 -25.39 -26.25 -3.75
CA MET A 34 -24.43 -26.71 -4.77
C MET A 34 -24.93 -27.98 -5.44
N THR A 35 -24.72 -28.07 -6.75
CA THR A 35 -24.96 -29.29 -7.52
C THR A 35 -23.81 -30.28 -7.39
N GLU A 36 -24.03 -31.52 -7.79
CA GLU A 36 -22.99 -32.56 -7.84
C GLU A 36 -21.77 -32.09 -8.67
N ASP A 37 -22.03 -31.52 -9.85
CA ASP A 37 -20.96 -31.02 -10.73
C ASP A 37 -20.15 -29.89 -10.07
N GLU A 38 -20.82 -28.93 -9.42
CA GLU A 38 -20.14 -27.83 -8.71
C GLU A 38 -19.28 -28.31 -7.55
N ILE A 39 -19.66 -29.38 -6.85
CA ILE A 39 -18.88 -29.97 -5.76
C ILE A 39 -17.56 -30.57 -6.30
N HIS A 40 -17.60 -31.18 -7.47
CA HIS A 40 -16.46 -31.85 -8.07
C HIS A 40 -15.60 -30.94 -8.98
N GLN A 41 -16.02 -29.70 -9.22
CA GLN A 41 -15.17 -28.67 -9.83
C GLN A 41 -14.14 -28.11 -8.85
N PRO A 42 -13.06 -27.45 -9.33
CA PRO A 42 -12.16 -26.70 -8.45
C PRO A 42 -12.91 -25.66 -7.60
N LEU A 43 -12.63 -25.63 -6.30
CA LEU A 43 -13.22 -24.66 -5.38
C LEU A 43 -12.34 -23.41 -5.31
N ILE A 44 -12.84 -22.29 -5.80
CA ILE A 44 -12.08 -21.04 -5.90
C ILE A 44 -12.52 -20.06 -4.81
N GLY A 45 -11.60 -19.71 -3.90
CA GLY A 45 -11.83 -18.68 -2.92
C GLY A 45 -11.94 -17.30 -3.59
N VAL A 46 -13.00 -16.57 -3.28
CA VAL A 46 -13.19 -15.17 -3.70
C VAL A 46 -13.21 -14.32 -2.43
N ALA A 47 -12.04 -13.84 -2.02
CA ALA A 47 -11.88 -13.02 -0.84
C ALA A 47 -12.21 -11.57 -1.15
N THR A 48 -13.05 -10.94 -0.35
CA THR A 48 -13.41 -9.53 -0.52
C THR A 48 -13.29 -8.76 0.79
N CYS A 49 -12.78 -7.53 0.72
CA CYS A 49 -12.79 -6.57 1.81
C CYS A 49 -14.07 -5.72 1.83
N TRP A 50 -15.16 -6.22 1.28
CA TRP A 50 -16.42 -5.49 1.23
C TRP A 50 -16.94 -5.11 2.63
N ASN A 51 -17.32 -3.86 2.76
CA ASN A 51 -18.07 -3.33 3.88
C ASN A 51 -18.71 -1.98 3.50
N GLU A 52 -19.57 -1.45 4.36
CA GLU A 52 -20.24 -0.15 4.19
C GLU A 52 -19.52 0.99 4.93
N ALA A 53 -18.33 0.75 5.49
CA ALA A 53 -17.61 1.73 6.28
C ALA A 53 -16.93 2.83 5.43
N ALA A 54 -16.72 2.58 4.13
CA ALA A 54 -16.00 3.53 3.29
C ALA A 54 -16.31 3.39 1.80
N PRO A 55 -16.21 4.48 1.01
CA PRO A 55 -16.47 4.44 -0.43
C PRO A 55 -15.56 3.49 -1.20
N CYS A 56 -14.35 3.22 -0.72
CA CYS A 56 -13.41 2.29 -1.35
C CYS A 56 -13.88 0.82 -1.33
N ASN A 57 -14.79 0.45 -0.43
CA ASN A 57 -15.21 -0.93 -0.20
C ASN A 57 -16.64 -1.24 -0.67
N ILE A 58 -17.52 -0.23 -0.76
CA ILE A 58 -18.96 -0.44 -1.02
C ILE A 58 -19.27 -1.09 -2.38
N SER A 59 -18.38 -0.98 -3.37
CA SER A 59 -18.57 -1.58 -4.70
C SER A 59 -17.97 -2.99 -4.84
N LEU A 60 -17.22 -3.48 -3.85
CA LEU A 60 -16.51 -4.76 -3.96
C LEU A 60 -17.45 -5.95 -4.05
N ASN A 61 -18.65 -5.90 -3.45
CA ASN A 61 -19.64 -6.98 -3.60
C ASN A 61 -20.10 -7.14 -5.06
N ARG A 62 -20.35 -6.02 -5.78
CA ARG A 62 -20.70 -6.07 -7.21
C ARG A 62 -19.58 -6.71 -8.01
N GLN A 63 -18.35 -6.29 -7.77
CA GLN A 63 -17.16 -6.81 -8.45
C GLN A 63 -16.94 -8.30 -8.14
N ALA A 64 -17.20 -8.74 -6.90
CA ALA A 64 -17.13 -10.16 -6.53
C ALA A 64 -18.13 -11.01 -7.34
N GLN A 65 -19.34 -10.49 -7.62
CA GLN A 65 -20.30 -11.20 -8.48
C GLN A 65 -19.75 -11.35 -9.92
N ALA A 66 -19.09 -10.32 -10.46
CA ALA A 66 -18.45 -10.40 -11.78
C ALA A 66 -17.29 -11.41 -11.79
N VAL A 67 -16.46 -11.46 -10.74
CA VAL A 67 -15.43 -12.51 -10.58
C VAL A 67 -16.05 -13.91 -10.60
N LYS A 68 -17.13 -14.10 -9.84
CA LYS A 68 -17.81 -15.42 -9.76
C LYS A 68 -18.37 -15.86 -11.11
N LEU A 69 -18.81 -14.92 -11.96
CA LEU A 69 -19.19 -15.25 -13.35
C LEU A 69 -18.00 -15.78 -14.13
N GLY A 70 -16.85 -15.08 -14.11
CA GLY A 70 -15.65 -15.51 -14.81
C GLY A 70 -15.14 -16.89 -14.35
N VAL A 71 -15.16 -17.17 -13.04
CA VAL A 71 -14.79 -18.48 -12.48
C VAL A 71 -15.72 -19.57 -13.01
N LYS A 72 -17.03 -19.33 -13.03
CA LYS A 72 -18.03 -20.29 -13.56
C LYS A 72 -17.88 -20.53 -15.06
N GLU A 73 -17.65 -19.47 -15.84
CA GLU A 73 -17.38 -19.59 -17.28
C GLU A 73 -16.18 -20.47 -17.60
N ALA A 74 -15.18 -20.46 -16.70
CA ALA A 74 -13.99 -21.30 -16.79
C ALA A 74 -14.11 -22.65 -16.05
N SER A 75 -15.33 -23.07 -15.70
CA SER A 75 -15.63 -24.38 -15.07
C SER A 75 -15.05 -24.55 -13.65
N GLY A 76 -14.99 -23.48 -12.88
CA GLY A 76 -14.69 -23.48 -11.44
C GLY A 76 -15.93 -23.15 -10.59
N THR A 77 -15.88 -23.52 -9.32
CA THR A 77 -16.93 -23.22 -8.34
C THR A 77 -16.45 -22.13 -7.38
N PRO A 78 -16.92 -20.88 -7.53
CA PRO A 78 -16.49 -19.78 -6.67
C PRO A 78 -17.12 -19.85 -5.29
N ARG A 79 -16.31 -19.58 -4.26
CA ARG A 79 -16.73 -19.48 -2.86
C ARG A 79 -16.33 -18.12 -2.30
N GLU A 80 -17.30 -17.21 -2.21
CA GLU A 80 -17.09 -15.87 -1.69
C GLU A 80 -17.04 -15.87 -0.16
N PHE A 81 -16.08 -15.12 0.39
CA PHE A 81 -15.99 -14.82 1.81
C PHE A 81 -15.41 -13.42 2.03
N THR A 82 -15.64 -12.84 3.21
CA THR A 82 -15.21 -11.49 3.53
C THR A 82 -14.10 -11.50 4.57
N THR A 83 -13.22 -10.51 4.45
CA THR A 83 -12.27 -10.10 5.49
C THR A 83 -12.49 -8.64 5.86
N ILE A 84 -11.78 -8.15 6.87
CA ILE A 84 -11.93 -6.78 7.37
C ILE A 84 -11.26 -5.75 6.46
N THR A 85 -11.63 -4.48 6.65
CA THR A 85 -10.83 -3.31 6.24
C THR A 85 -11.04 -2.19 7.26
N VAL A 86 -9.95 -1.56 7.65
CA VAL A 86 -9.97 -0.24 8.31
C VAL A 86 -9.60 0.80 7.25
N THR A 87 -10.46 1.79 7.07
CA THR A 87 -10.26 2.83 6.05
C THR A 87 -9.45 3.98 6.62
N ASP A 88 -8.28 4.21 6.06
CA ASP A 88 -7.37 5.26 6.49
C ASP A 88 -8.04 6.65 6.47
N GLY A 89 -8.82 6.96 5.43
CA GLY A 89 -9.51 8.24 5.31
C GLY A 89 -10.51 8.54 6.43
N ILE A 90 -11.17 7.51 6.99
CA ILE A 90 -12.10 7.66 8.14
C ILE A 90 -11.35 7.59 9.47
N ALA A 91 -10.28 6.79 9.54
CA ALA A 91 -9.48 6.60 10.76
C ALA A 91 -8.47 7.74 11.00
N MET A 92 -8.20 8.56 9.99
CA MET A 92 -7.18 9.63 10.02
C MET A 92 -7.50 10.70 11.07
N GLY A 93 -6.46 11.11 11.83
CA GLY A 93 -6.58 12.21 12.78
C GLY A 93 -7.21 11.85 14.13
N HIS A 94 -7.38 10.57 14.42
CA HIS A 94 -7.80 10.08 15.74
C HIS A 94 -7.22 8.70 16.05
N GLU A 95 -7.43 8.19 17.25
CA GLU A 95 -6.87 6.95 17.78
C GLU A 95 -7.15 5.73 16.87
N GLY A 96 -8.28 5.69 16.18
CA GLY A 96 -8.64 4.61 15.24
C GLY A 96 -7.62 4.35 14.15
N MET A 97 -6.75 5.33 13.81
CA MET A 97 -5.71 5.17 12.82
C MET A 97 -4.66 4.12 13.19
N ARG A 98 -4.48 3.82 14.47
CA ARG A 98 -3.61 2.74 14.96
C ARG A 98 -4.09 1.35 14.51
N SER A 99 -5.39 1.20 14.27
CA SER A 99 -5.96 -0.06 13.76
C SER A 99 -5.67 -0.30 12.27
N SER A 100 -5.28 0.73 11.53
CA SER A 100 -5.11 0.65 10.08
C SER A 100 -4.00 -0.34 9.69
N LEU A 101 -2.75 -0.14 10.09
CA LEU A 101 -1.66 -1.05 9.69
C LEU A 101 -1.82 -2.45 10.32
N ALA A 102 -2.31 -2.53 11.56
CA ALA A 102 -2.59 -3.81 12.21
C ALA A 102 -3.62 -4.64 11.41
N SER A 103 -4.57 -3.98 10.72
CA SER A 103 -5.54 -4.66 9.86
C SER A 103 -4.91 -5.33 8.65
N ARG A 104 -3.74 -4.87 8.16
CA ARG A 104 -2.99 -5.52 7.06
C ARG A 104 -2.65 -6.97 7.41
N GLU A 105 -2.11 -7.19 8.61
CA GLU A 105 -1.78 -8.52 9.13
C GLU A 105 -3.05 -9.36 9.33
N ALA A 106 -4.07 -8.78 9.97
CA ALA A 106 -5.34 -9.47 10.21
C ALA A 106 -6.03 -9.90 8.90
N ILE A 107 -5.94 -9.11 7.84
CA ILE A 107 -6.46 -9.46 6.51
C ILE A 107 -5.71 -10.68 5.97
N ALA A 108 -4.38 -10.66 5.99
CA ALA A 108 -3.57 -11.78 5.54
C ALA A 108 -3.89 -13.06 6.33
N ASP A 109 -3.99 -12.96 7.65
CA ASP A 109 -4.30 -14.07 8.55
C ASP A 109 -5.69 -14.66 8.29
N THR A 110 -6.73 -13.81 8.18
CA THR A 110 -8.11 -14.30 7.99
C THR A 110 -8.32 -14.93 6.62
N VAL A 111 -7.68 -14.40 5.58
CA VAL A 111 -7.71 -15.00 4.24
C VAL A 111 -6.99 -16.35 4.25
N GLU A 112 -5.80 -16.43 4.87
CA GLU A 112 -5.07 -17.70 5.02
C GLU A 112 -5.92 -18.74 5.75
N LEU A 113 -6.46 -18.42 6.92
CA LEU A 113 -7.27 -19.33 7.72
C LEU A 113 -8.49 -19.84 6.95
N THR A 114 -9.17 -18.97 6.19
CA THR A 114 -10.34 -19.35 5.42
C THR A 114 -9.96 -20.27 4.25
N MET A 115 -8.95 -19.92 3.48
CA MET A 115 -8.48 -20.70 2.34
C MET A 115 -8.03 -22.11 2.77
N ARG A 116 -7.22 -22.18 3.84
CA ARG A 116 -6.71 -23.46 4.36
C ARG A 116 -7.80 -24.30 5.00
N GLY A 117 -8.64 -23.69 5.86
CA GLY A 117 -9.70 -24.42 6.57
C GLY A 117 -10.76 -25.02 5.66
N HIS A 118 -11.01 -24.43 4.48
CA HIS A 118 -11.97 -24.91 3.49
C HIS A 118 -11.30 -25.59 2.28
N CYS A 119 -9.99 -25.73 2.29
CA CYS A 119 -9.20 -26.38 1.24
C CYS A 119 -9.47 -25.82 -0.17
N TYR A 120 -9.55 -24.47 -0.32
CA TYR A 120 -9.77 -23.86 -1.62
C TYR A 120 -8.52 -23.97 -2.50
N ASP A 121 -8.71 -24.18 -3.81
CA ASP A 121 -7.66 -24.55 -4.77
C ASP A 121 -6.92 -23.34 -5.33
N ALA A 122 -7.58 -22.20 -5.44
CA ALA A 122 -7.02 -20.95 -5.93
C ALA A 122 -7.76 -19.75 -5.30
N LEU A 123 -7.20 -18.54 -5.44
CA LEU A 123 -7.68 -17.32 -4.79
C LEU A 123 -7.84 -16.16 -5.76
N VAL A 124 -9.02 -15.53 -5.77
CA VAL A 124 -9.17 -14.17 -6.30
C VAL A 124 -9.43 -13.24 -5.13
N GLY A 125 -8.58 -12.23 -4.96
CA GLY A 125 -8.67 -11.31 -3.85
C GLY A 125 -9.02 -9.88 -4.29
N LEU A 126 -10.11 -9.33 -3.73
CA LEU A 126 -10.60 -8.00 -4.01
C LEU A 126 -10.35 -7.08 -2.82
N ALA A 127 -9.66 -5.97 -3.06
CA ALA A 127 -9.35 -4.99 -2.03
C ALA A 127 -9.49 -3.56 -2.55
N GLY A 128 -9.88 -2.62 -1.68
CA GLY A 128 -10.19 -1.24 -2.10
C GLY A 128 -9.49 -0.15 -1.30
N CYS A 129 -8.80 -0.45 -0.19
CA CYS A 129 -8.24 0.55 0.71
C CYS A 129 -6.77 0.30 1.03
N ASP A 130 -6.08 1.32 1.56
CA ASP A 130 -4.65 1.42 1.78
C ASP A 130 -3.98 0.15 2.31
N LYS A 131 -4.52 -0.46 3.35
CA LYS A 131 -3.92 -1.63 4.00
C LYS A 131 -4.51 -2.96 3.53
N SER A 132 -5.70 -2.91 2.92
CA SER A 132 -6.33 -4.11 2.37
C SER A 132 -5.65 -4.59 1.09
N LEU A 133 -5.08 -3.67 0.28
CA LEU A 133 -4.32 -4.08 -0.91
C LEU A 133 -3.08 -4.90 -0.54
N PRO A 134 -2.12 -4.36 0.24
CA PRO A 134 -0.95 -5.15 0.62
C PRO A 134 -1.31 -6.37 1.46
N GLY A 135 -2.28 -6.31 2.38
CA GLY A 135 -2.71 -7.46 3.18
C GLY A 135 -3.24 -8.61 2.33
N MET A 136 -4.02 -8.31 1.28
CA MET A 136 -4.51 -9.31 0.33
C MET A 136 -3.38 -9.91 -0.51
N MET A 137 -2.45 -9.09 -1.01
CA MET A 137 -1.27 -9.58 -1.74
C MET A 137 -0.37 -10.43 -0.84
N MET A 138 -0.17 -10.03 0.43
CA MET A 138 0.54 -10.84 1.43
C MET A 138 -0.11 -12.22 1.60
N ALA A 139 -1.44 -12.29 1.74
CA ALA A 139 -2.17 -13.55 1.85
C ALA A 139 -1.94 -14.47 0.64
N MET A 140 -1.99 -13.93 -0.59
CA MET A 140 -1.74 -14.69 -1.82
C MET A 140 -0.34 -15.30 -1.84
N VAL A 141 0.66 -14.49 -1.49
CA VAL A 141 2.07 -14.91 -1.49
C VAL A 141 2.35 -15.91 -0.37
N ARG A 142 1.77 -15.71 0.82
CA ARG A 142 1.86 -16.63 1.97
C ARG A 142 1.29 -17.99 1.64
N LEU A 143 0.07 -18.03 1.10
CA LEU A 143 -0.62 -19.24 0.67
C LEU A 143 0.09 -19.97 -0.49
N ASN A 144 0.73 -19.19 -1.35
CA ASN A 144 1.39 -19.68 -2.55
C ASN A 144 0.49 -20.60 -3.40
N THR A 145 -0.76 -20.21 -3.56
CA THR A 145 -1.73 -20.81 -4.48
C THR A 145 -1.83 -19.98 -5.77
N PRO A 146 -2.34 -20.53 -6.88
CA PRO A 146 -2.71 -19.73 -8.03
C PRO A 146 -3.63 -18.58 -7.60
N SER A 147 -3.24 -17.34 -7.89
CA SER A 147 -3.93 -16.18 -7.33
C SER A 147 -3.98 -15.02 -8.31
N VAL A 148 -5.10 -14.28 -8.31
CA VAL A 148 -5.25 -13.02 -9.07
C VAL A 148 -5.78 -11.94 -8.13
N PHE A 149 -5.10 -10.81 -8.10
CA PHE A 149 -5.49 -9.64 -7.32
C PHE A 149 -6.38 -8.71 -8.13
N ILE A 150 -7.38 -8.11 -7.48
CA ILE A 150 -8.25 -7.09 -8.06
C ILE A 150 -8.31 -5.87 -7.14
N TYR A 151 -7.97 -4.72 -7.69
CA TYR A 151 -8.23 -3.44 -7.06
C TYR A 151 -9.67 -3.00 -7.27
N GLY A 152 -10.32 -2.49 -6.22
CA GLY A 152 -11.72 -2.01 -6.30
C GLY A 152 -11.95 -0.78 -7.18
N GLY A 153 -10.89 -0.11 -7.60
CA GLY A 153 -10.93 1.06 -8.46
C GLY A 153 -10.82 2.39 -7.72
N SER A 154 -10.31 3.42 -8.41
CA SER A 154 -10.22 4.77 -7.88
C SER A 154 -11.59 5.45 -7.81
N ILE A 155 -11.73 6.41 -6.88
CA ILE A 155 -12.88 7.31 -6.82
C ILE A 155 -12.81 8.33 -7.97
N MET A 156 -13.97 8.77 -8.47
CA MET A 156 -14.02 9.90 -9.40
C MET A 156 -13.59 11.20 -8.70
N PRO A 157 -12.86 12.10 -9.36
CA PRO A 157 -12.62 13.42 -8.80
C PRO A 157 -13.92 14.20 -8.67
N GLY A 158 -14.03 14.99 -7.62
CA GLY A 158 -15.08 15.99 -7.48
C GLY A 158 -14.80 17.22 -8.33
N ARG A 159 -15.78 18.10 -8.43
CA ARG A 159 -15.65 19.36 -9.16
C ARG A 159 -15.99 20.54 -8.27
N TYR A 160 -15.03 21.43 -8.03
CA TYR A 160 -15.22 22.63 -7.21
C TYR A 160 -14.54 23.84 -7.86
N LYS A 161 -15.31 24.93 -8.03
CA LYS A 161 -14.83 26.19 -8.67
C LYS A 161 -14.07 25.95 -9.99
N GLY A 162 -14.58 25.00 -10.82
CA GLY A 162 -14.00 24.68 -12.14
C GLY A 162 -12.75 23.79 -12.13
N LYS A 163 -12.31 23.28 -10.97
CA LYS A 163 -11.13 22.40 -10.82
C LYS A 163 -11.53 21.03 -10.31
N ASP A 164 -10.74 20.03 -10.67
CA ASP A 164 -10.85 18.70 -10.08
C ASP A 164 -10.28 18.70 -8.67
N VAL A 165 -11.08 18.15 -7.73
CA VAL A 165 -10.77 18.08 -6.32
C VAL A 165 -10.87 16.65 -5.81
N THR A 166 -10.13 16.37 -4.73
CA THR A 166 -10.08 15.08 -4.04
C THR A 166 -10.24 15.31 -2.54
N VAL A 167 -10.27 14.25 -1.75
CA VAL A 167 -10.27 14.35 -0.28
C VAL A 167 -9.06 15.12 0.27
N GLN A 168 -7.91 15.11 -0.43
CA GLN A 168 -6.74 15.91 -0.08
C GLN A 168 -7.08 17.41 -0.01
N ASP A 169 -7.83 17.92 -1.00
CA ASP A 169 -8.23 19.32 -1.06
C ASP A 169 -9.11 19.71 0.15
N VAL A 170 -9.88 18.71 0.69
CA VAL A 170 -10.69 18.91 1.91
C VAL A 170 -9.79 18.98 3.14
N PHE A 171 -8.80 18.08 3.30
CA PHE A 171 -7.85 18.16 4.42
C PHE A 171 -7.07 19.47 4.42
N GLU A 172 -6.60 19.94 3.26
CA GLU A 172 -5.95 21.26 3.14
C GLU A 172 -6.92 22.42 3.44
N ALA A 173 -8.20 22.28 3.08
CA ALA A 173 -9.21 23.28 3.39
C ALA A 173 -9.50 23.38 4.89
N VAL A 174 -9.44 22.27 5.63
CA VAL A 174 -9.54 22.29 7.11
C VAL A 174 -8.39 23.13 7.71
N GLY A 175 -7.15 22.92 7.24
CA GLY A 175 -6.01 23.72 7.68
C GLY A 175 -6.18 25.21 7.39
N ARG A 176 -6.68 25.58 6.19
CA ARG A 176 -6.99 26.99 5.84
C ARG A 176 -8.12 27.56 6.68
N HIS A 177 -9.14 26.76 6.98
CA HIS A 177 -10.25 27.18 7.83
C HIS A 177 -9.77 27.47 9.26
N GLN A 178 -8.95 26.61 9.84
CA GLN A 178 -8.33 26.83 11.16
C GLN A 178 -7.46 28.10 11.18
N ALA A 179 -6.87 28.47 10.05
CA ALA A 179 -6.12 29.72 9.87
C ALA A 179 -7.00 30.95 9.57
N GLY A 180 -8.34 30.79 9.50
CA GLY A 180 -9.28 31.85 9.17
C GLY A 180 -9.29 32.29 7.70
N ALA A 181 -8.72 31.47 6.80
CA ALA A 181 -8.57 31.84 5.38
C ALA A 181 -9.75 31.39 4.49
N ASN A 182 -10.67 30.56 4.97
CA ASN A 182 -11.92 30.21 4.30
C ASN A 182 -13.07 30.04 5.32
N SER A 183 -14.29 30.27 4.83
CA SER A 183 -15.50 30.21 5.66
C SER A 183 -16.03 28.78 5.85
N ASP A 184 -16.92 28.60 6.83
CA ASP A 184 -17.69 27.35 7.04
C ASP A 184 -18.45 26.95 5.79
N GLU A 185 -19.03 27.92 5.06
CA GLU A 185 -19.81 27.67 3.85
C GLU A 185 -18.94 27.13 2.71
N GLU A 186 -17.75 27.70 2.54
CA GLU A 186 -16.77 27.23 1.53
C GLU A 186 -16.28 25.82 1.86
N LEU A 187 -15.98 25.52 3.13
CA LEU A 187 -15.59 24.19 3.56
C LEU A 187 -16.71 23.17 3.32
N ARG A 188 -17.95 23.49 3.71
CA ARG A 188 -19.12 22.64 3.48
C ARG A 188 -19.43 22.41 2.00
N ALA A 189 -19.22 23.42 1.15
CA ALA A 189 -19.42 23.28 -0.28
C ALA A 189 -18.39 22.32 -0.90
N LEU A 190 -17.13 22.37 -0.45
CA LEU A 190 -16.06 21.49 -0.91
C LEU A 190 -16.27 20.03 -0.45
N GLU A 191 -16.57 19.81 0.85
CA GLU A 191 -16.74 18.46 1.41
C GLU A 191 -17.84 17.65 0.70
N LYS A 192 -18.91 18.30 0.26
CA LYS A 192 -20.04 17.65 -0.42
C LYS A 192 -19.72 17.14 -1.83
N VAL A 193 -18.72 17.71 -2.47
CA VAL A 193 -18.40 17.40 -3.87
C VAL A 193 -17.08 16.69 -4.07
N ALA A 194 -16.21 16.65 -3.06
CA ALA A 194 -14.85 16.12 -3.23
C ALA A 194 -14.79 14.61 -3.47
N CYS A 195 -15.76 13.84 -2.98
CA CYS A 195 -15.84 12.38 -3.09
C CYS A 195 -17.18 11.94 -3.70
N PRO A 196 -17.38 12.06 -5.03
CA PRO A 196 -18.71 11.94 -5.64
C PRO A 196 -19.14 10.50 -5.96
N SER A 197 -18.29 9.49 -5.77
CA SER A 197 -18.60 8.11 -6.17
C SER A 197 -18.03 7.08 -5.18
N ALA A 198 -18.35 5.81 -5.42
CA ALA A 198 -17.58 4.70 -4.86
C ALA A 198 -16.14 4.72 -5.41
N GLY A 199 -15.23 4.11 -4.70
CA GLY A 199 -13.82 3.97 -5.08
C GLY A 199 -12.86 4.42 -3.99
N ALA A 200 -11.58 4.12 -4.17
CA ALA A 200 -10.52 4.48 -3.25
C ALA A 200 -9.99 5.90 -3.54
N CYS A 201 -8.70 6.14 -3.37
CA CYS A 201 -8.10 7.47 -3.54
C CYS A 201 -8.27 8.05 -4.95
N GLY A 202 -8.47 9.37 -5.05
CA GLY A 202 -8.52 10.06 -6.34
C GLY A 202 -7.14 10.47 -6.89
N GLY A 203 -6.08 10.43 -6.09
CA GLY A 203 -4.70 10.73 -6.49
C GLY A 203 -3.77 9.53 -6.26
N GLN A 204 -2.47 9.71 -6.53
CA GLN A 204 -1.44 8.69 -6.32
C GLN A 204 -1.06 8.60 -4.82
N PHE A 205 -2.08 8.32 -4.01
CA PHE A 205 -1.97 8.04 -2.58
C PHE A 205 -1.70 6.54 -2.40
N THR A 206 -1.72 6.03 -1.16
CA THR A 206 -1.27 4.66 -0.90
C THR A 206 -2.09 3.60 -1.65
N ALA A 207 -3.42 3.69 -1.68
CA ALA A 207 -4.26 2.69 -2.36
C ALA A 207 -3.95 2.60 -3.86
N ASN A 208 -3.89 3.74 -4.58
CA ASN A 208 -3.54 3.73 -6.01
C ASN A 208 -2.09 3.34 -6.25
N THR A 209 -1.16 3.72 -5.37
CA THR A 209 0.24 3.26 -5.42
C THR A 209 0.30 1.73 -5.37
N MET A 210 -0.37 1.12 -4.39
CA MET A 210 -0.38 -0.35 -4.25
C MET A 210 -1.19 -1.04 -5.36
N ALA A 211 -2.16 -0.36 -5.95
CA ALA A 211 -2.84 -0.82 -7.15
C ALA A 211 -1.87 -0.86 -8.36
N CYS A 212 -1.09 0.20 -8.58
CA CYS A 212 -0.03 0.20 -9.62
C CYS A 212 1.01 -0.89 -9.35
N VAL A 213 1.41 -1.08 -8.08
CA VAL A 213 2.29 -2.19 -7.66
C VAL A 213 1.70 -3.54 -8.04
N SER A 214 0.40 -3.77 -7.85
CA SER A 214 -0.22 -5.07 -8.16
C SER A 214 -0.12 -5.47 -9.63
N GLU A 215 -0.20 -4.50 -10.54
CA GLU A 215 0.08 -4.74 -11.98
C GLU A 215 1.57 -4.95 -12.25
N ALA A 216 2.41 -4.06 -11.73
CA ALA A 216 3.85 -4.10 -12.00
C ALA A 216 4.54 -5.35 -11.43
N ILE A 217 4.07 -5.88 -10.31
CA ILE A 217 4.54 -7.13 -9.73
C ILE A 217 3.98 -8.37 -10.45
N GLY A 218 2.91 -8.18 -11.25
CA GLY A 218 2.26 -9.22 -12.03
C GLY A 218 1.08 -9.92 -11.37
N LEU A 219 0.66 -9.54 -10.15
CA LEU A 219 -0.48 -10.18 -9.44
C LEU A 219 -1.85 -9.75 -9.97
N ALA A 220 -1.96 -8.62 -10.65
CA ALA A 220 -3.19 -8.12 -11.28
C ALA A 220 -3.06 -8.13 -12.81
N LEU A 221 -4.19 -8.23 -13.50
CA LEU A 221 -4.22 -8.12 -14.97
C LEU A 221 -3.81 -6.70 -15.40
N MET A 222 -3.07 -6.60 -16.51
CA MET A 222 -2.63 -5.34 -17.07
C MET A 222 -3.80 -4.37 -17.29
N ASN A 223 -3.59 -3.09 -16.98
CA ASN A 223 -4.55 -1.99 -17.06
C ASN A 223 -5.76 -2.11 -16.11
N SER A 224 -5.78 -3.11 -15.21
CA SER A 224 -6.89 -3.29 -14.28
C SER A 224 -6.81 -2.34 -13.09
N ALA A 225 -5.62 -1.95 -12.64
CA ALA A 225 -5.44 -1.11 -11.45
C ALA A 225 -5.98 0.31 -11.63
N GLY A 226 -5.87 0.88 -12.83
CA GLY A 226 -6.24 2.27 -13.09
C GLY A 226 -7.74 2.54 -13.23
N ALA A 227 -8.55 1.54 -13.61
CA ALA A 227 -9.96 1.75 -13.93
C ALA A 227 -10.76 2.26 -12.71
N PRO A 228 -11.46 3.42 -12.81
CA PRO A 228 -12.29 3.94 -11.73
C PRO A 228 -13.39 2.96 -11.30
N ALA A 229 -13.75 2.97 -10.01
CA ALA A 229 -14.73 2.04 -9.44
C ALA A 229 -16.11 2.07 -10.11
N PRO A 230 -16.67 3.23 -10.54
CA PRO A 230 -17.97 3.27 -11.20
C PRO A 230 -17.93 2.89 -12.69
N TYR A 231 -16.76 2.69 -13.31
CA TYR A 231 -16.68 2.36 -14.73
C TYR A 231 -17.10 0.91 -15.00
N GLU A 232 -17.77 0.67 -16.12
CA GLU A 232 -18.16 -0.66 -16.58
C GLU A 232 -16.94 -1.57 -16.82
N SER A 233 -15.84 -1.00 -17.31
CA SER A 233 -14.58 -1.74 -17.48
C SER A 233 -14.10 -2.43 -16.20
N ARG A 234 -14.46 -1.92 -15.02
CA ARG A 234 -14.15 -2.54 -13.73
C ARG A 234 -14.75 -3.94 -13.60
N ASP A 235 -16.00 -4.13 -14.02
CA ASP A 235 -16.66 -5.43 -13.99
C ASP A 235 -16.08 -6.38 -15.05
N GLN A 236 -15.67 -5.85 -16.21
CA GLN A 236 -14.98 -6.63 -17.24
C GLN A 236 -13.64 -7.18 -16.73
N TYR A 237 -12.82 -6.35 -16.07
CA TYR A 237 -11.57 -6.82 -15.43
C TYR A 237 -11.85 -7.84 -14.33
N SER A 238 -12.92 -7.67 -13.56
CA SER A 238 -13.30 -8.61 -12.52
C SER A 238 -13.67 -9.99 -13.10
N THR A 239 -14.46 -10.03 -14.17
CA THR A 239 -14.80 -11.28 -14.89
C THR A 239 -13.55 -11.91 -15.49
N ALA A 240 -12.71 -11.12 -16.17
CA ALA A 240 -11.46 -11.59 -16.75
C ALA A 240 -10.51 -12.19 -15.69
N SER A 241 -10.45 -11.60 -14.49
CA SER A 241 -9.66 -12.12 -13.37
C SER A 241 -10.17 -13.46 -12.85
N GLY A 242 -11.50 -13.67 -12.86
CA GLY A 242 -12.11 -14.97 -12.56
C GLY A 242 -11.75 -16.06 -13.58
N ILE A 243 -11.62 -15.69 -14.85
CA ILE A 243 -11.14 -16.61 -15.90
C ILE A 243 -9.63 -16.85 -15.75
N ALA A 244 -8.86 -15.80 -15.48
CA ALA A 244 -7.41 -15.87 -15.37
C ALA A 244 -6.95 -16.78 -14.22
N VAL A 245 -7.59 -16.74 -13.05
CA VAL A 245 -7.23 -17.62 -11.92
C VAL A 245 -7.39 -19.09 -12.26
N MET A 246 -8.41 -19.44 -13.07
CA MET A 246 -8.62 -20.82 -13.54
C MET A 246 -7.51 -21.24 -14.51
N HIS A 247 -7.04 -20.32 -15.36
CA HIS A 247 -5.91 -20.57 -16.25
C HIS A 247 -4.60 -20.77 -15.48
N LEU A 248 -4.34 -19.94 -14.47
CA LEU A 248 -3.18 -20.12 -13.59
C LEU A 248 -3.23 -21.45 -12.84
N LEU A 249 -4.43 -21.87 -12.39
CA LEU A 249 -4.62 -23.17 -11.74
C LEU A 249 -4.32 -24.33 -12.70
N GLU A 250 -4.77 -24.26 -13.96
CA GLU A 250 -4.49 -25.26 -14.99
C GLU A 250 -2.99 -25.39 -15.27
N GLN A 251 -2.29 -24.27 -15.32
CA GLN A 251 -0.84 -24.22 -15.56
C GLN A 251 0.00 -24.43 -14.30
N ASN A 252 -0.63 -24.51 -13.12
CA ASN A 252 0.02 -24.55 -11.81
C ASN A 252 1.00 -23.38 -11.58
N ILE A 253 0.65 -22.20 -12.09
CA ILE A 253 1.38 -20.95 -11.81
C ILE A 253 0.87 -20.38 -10.48
N ARG A 254 1.77 -20.25 -9.52
CA ARG A 254 1.46 -19.85 -8.14
C ARG A 254 1.92 -18.41 -7.85
N ALA A 255 1.44 -17.84 -6.77
CA ALA A 255 1.77 -16.48 -6.41
C ALA A 255 3.29 -16.21 -6.29
N ARG A 256 4.08 -17.18 -5.81
CA ARG A 256 5.55 -17.03 -5.70
C ARG A 256 6.30 -17.28 -7.02
N ASP A 257 5.65 -17.79 -8.05
CA ASP A 257 6.20 -17.80 -9.41
C ASP A 257 6.08 -16.41 -10.05
N VAL A 258 5.11 -15.61 -9.59
CA VAL A 258 4.86 -14.23 -10.02
C VAL A 258 5.68 -13.24 -9.18
N VAL A 259 5.66 -13.39 -7.85
CA VAL A 259 6.37 -12.49 -6.93
C VAL A 259 7.81 -12.97 -6.73
N THR A 260 8.73 -12.30 -7.39
CA THR A 260 10.18 -12.53 -7.39
C THR A 260 10.93 -11.24 -7.06
N LEU A 261 12.23 -11.30 -6.81
CA LEU A 261 13.04 -10.07 -6.65
C LEU A 261 12.90 -9.16 -7.85
N LYS A 262 12.96 -9.70 -9.07
CA LYS A 262 12.80 -8.94 -10.31
C LYS A 262 11.45 -8.22 -10.40
N SER A 263 10.36 -8.91 -10.06
CA SER A 263 9.02 -8.30 -10.11
C SER A 263 8.83 -7.25 -9.00
N LEU A 264 9.47 -7.42 -7.83
CA LEU A 264 9.51 -6.40 -6.77
C LEU A 264 10.30 -5.15 -7.22
N GLU A 265 11.41 -5.32 -7.94
CA GLU A 265 12.15 -4.21 -8.56
C GLU A 265 11.30 -3.47 -9.59
N ASN A 266 10.59 -4.18 -10.49
CA ASN A 266 9.64 -3.57 -11.42
C ASN A 266 8.59 -2.73 -10.68
N ALA A 267 8.01 -3.26 -9.60
CA ALA A 267 7.02 -2.57 -8.79
C ALA A 267 7.60 -1.32 -8.11
N ALA A 268 8.81 -1.41 -7.53
CA ALA A 268 9.48 -0.27 -6.92
C ALA A 268 9.75 0.86 -7.93
N ARG A 269 10.16 0.52 -9.17
CA ARG A 269 10.34 1.52 -10.25
C ARG A 269 9.04 2.22 -10.63
N VAL A 270 7.92 1.50 -10.68
CA VAL A 270 6.61 2.10 -10.94
C VAL A 270 6.20 3.04 -9.80
N VAL A 271 6.49 2.70 -8.55
CA VAL A 271 6.27 3.64 -7.42
C VAL A 271 7.10 4.90 -7.58
N ALA A 272 8.40 4.77 -7.88
CA ALA A 272 9.32 5.89 -8.01
C ALA A 272 8.91 6.84 -9.14
N CYS A 273 8.65 6.31 -10.34
CA CYS A 273 8.35 7.13 -11.53
C CYS A 273 6.97 7.80 -11.47
N THR A 274 6.03 7.29 -10.65
CA THR A 274 4.70 7.87 -10.45
C THR A 274 4.62 8.82 -9.25
N GLY A 275 5.73 9.03 -8.52
CA GLY A 275 5.72 9.79 -7.27
C GLY A 275 4.75 9.20 -6.25
N GLY A 276 4.76 7.87 -6.10
CA GLY A 276 3.86 7.12 -5.24
C GLY A 276 4.02 7.40 -3.74
N SER A 277 3.27 6.68 -2.94
CA SER A 277 3.29 6.80 -1.48
C SER A 277 4.55 6.18 -0.88
N THR A 278 5.12 6.84 0.14
CA THR A 278 6.22 6.30 0.96
C THR A 278 5.86 4.99 1.66
N ASN A 279 4.57 4.69 1.83
CA ASN A 279 4.09 3.41 2.36
C ASN A 279 4.51 2.21 1.51
N ALA A 280 4.85 2.39 0.24
CA ALA A 280 5.43 1.33 -0.58
C ALA A 280 6.76 0.81 0.00
N GLY A 281 7.57 1.70 0.63
CA GLY A 281 8.79 1.32 1.35
C GLY A 281 8.56 0.40 2.56
N LEU A 282 7.31 0.29 3.03
CA LEU A 282 6.89 -0.66 4.05
C LEU A 282 6.21 -1.90 3.44
N HIS A 283 5.40 -1.71 2.42
CA HIS A 283 4.55 -2.79 1.89
C HIS A 283 5.27 -3.71 0.92
N LEU A 284 6.22 -3.22 0.13
CA LEU A 284 7.05 -4.07 -0.75
C LEU A 284 7.93 -5.04 0.07
N PRO A 285 8.66 -4.60 1.11
CA PRO A 285 9.34 -5.52 2.02
C PRO A 285 8.41 -6.53 2.70
N ALA A 286 7.19 -6.13 3.09
CA ALA A 286 6.23 -7.04 3.70
C ALA A 286 5.76 -8.14 2.72
N ILE A 287 5.51 -7.80 1.45
CA ILE A 287 5.16 -8.78 0.40
C ILE A 287 6.34 -9.70 0.12
N ALA A 288 7.56 -9.16 0.05
CA ALA A 288 8.78 -9.94 -0.12
C ALA A 288 8.98 -10.93 1.03
N HIS A 289 8.71 -10.51 2.26
CA HIS A 289 8.79 -11.34 3.46
C HIS A 289 7.88 -12.58 3.37
N GLU A 290 6.67 -12.44 2.85
CA GLU A 290 5.75 -13.56 2.62
C GLU A 290 6.28 -14.55 1.57
N ALA A 291 7.06 -14.07 0.61
CA ALA A 291 7.72 -14.90 -0.39
C ALA A 291 9.03 -15.55 0.14
N GLY A 292 9.52 -15.10 1.30
CA GLY A 292 10.82 -15.47 1.84
C GLY A 292 11.99 -14.87 1.07
N LEU A 293 11.78 -13.72 0.47
CA LEU A 293 12.79 -12.96 -0.26
C LEU A 293 13.40 -11.88 0.63
N GLU A 294 14.68 -11.68 0.51
CA GLU A 294 15.40 -10.56 1.13
C GLU A 294 15.25 -9.33 0.22
N PHE A 295 14.34 -8.46 0.57
CA PHE A 295 14.07 -7.20 -0.11
C PHE A 295 13.59 -6.21 0.94
N PHE A 296 14.42 -5.23 1.26
CA PHE A 296 14.25 -4.34 2.39
C PHE A 296 14.07 -2.89 1.94
N LEU A 297 13.88 -1.99 2.89
CA LEU A 297 13.75 -0.55 2.61
C LEU A 297 14.94 0.00 1.82
N ASP A 298 16.15 -0.50 2.07
CA ASP A 298 17.36 -0.08 1.37
C ASP A 298 17.30 -0.40 -0.13
N ASP A 299 16.85 -1.61 -0.48
CA ASP A 299 16.69 -2.02 -1.88
C ASP A 299 15.68 -1.11 -2.59
N VAL A 300 14.55 -0.83 -1.91
CA VAL A 300 13.54 0.11 -2.43
C VAL A 300 14.15 1.49 -2.66
N CYS A 301 14.93 2.00 -1.72
CA CYS A 301 15.54 3.32 -1.79
C CYS A 301 16.58 3.44 -2.93
N GLU A 302 17.40 2.42 -3.14
CA GLU A 302 18.37 2.40 -4.26
C GLU A 302 17.65 2.37 -5.61
N ILE A 303 16.59 1.59 -5.75
CA ILE A 303 15.77 1.57 -6.97
C ILE A 303 15.12 2.94 -7.22
N PHE A 304 14.63 3.60 -6.19
CA PHE A 304 14.02 4.93 -6.30
C PHE A 304 15.02 5.99 -6.77
N LYS A 305 16.26 5.92 -6.32
CA LYS A 305 17.33 6.84 -6.68
C LYS A 305 17.66 6.80 -8.18
N ASP A 306 17.65 5.60 -8.77
CA ASP A 306 18.00 5.38 -10.16
C ASP A 306 16.82 5.51 -11.13
N THR A 307 15.59 5.67 -10.63
CA THR A 307 14.38 5.71 -11.45
C THR A 307 13.90 7.15 -11.63
N PRO A 308 13.75 7.67 -12.85
CA PRO A 308 13.27 9.03 -13.09
C PRO A 308 11.78 9.18 -12.73
N TYR A 309 11.39 10.37 -12.24
CA TYR A 309 9.99 10.74 -12.01
C TYR A 309 9.42 11.38 -13.28
N PHE A 310 8.43 10.76 -13.90
CA PHE A 310 7.87 11.20 -15.19
C PHE A 310 6.34 11.11 -15.31
N VAL A 311 5.64 10.80 -14.22
CA VAL A 311 4.16 10.74 -14.22
C VAL A 311 3.60 11.82 -13.29
N ASP A 312 2.87 12.80 -13.86
CA ASP A 312 2.42 14.02 -13.18
C ASP A 312 1.10 13.82 -12.43
N LEU A 313 1.15 13.19 -11.25
CA LEU A 313 -0.02 12.85 -10.44
C LEU A 313 -0.06 13.58 -9.09
N LYS A 314 -1.27 13.99 -8.65
CA LYS A 314 -1.49 14.43 -7.27
C LYS A 314 -1.00 13.36 -6.28
N PRO A 315 -0.38 13.73 -5.15
CA PRO A 315 -0.30 15.08 -4.55
C PRO A 315 0.88 15.92 -5.06
N GLY A 316 1.90 15.33 -5.68
CA GLY A 316 3.08 16.05 -6.18
C GLY A 316 2.81 16.83 -7.48
N GLY A 317 1.93 16.32 -8.31
CA GLY A 317 1.56 16.85 -9.62
C GLY A 317 0.14 17.39 -9.70
N GLN A 318 -0.39 17.44 -10.93
CA GLN A 318 -1.65 18.12 -11.26
C GLN A 318 -2.82 17.16 -11.48
N TYR A 319 -2.55 15.98 -12.06
CA TYR A 319 -3.57 15.05 -12.54
C TYR A 319 -4.02 14.07 -11.45
N VAL A 320 -5.17 13.41 -11.69
CA VAL A 320 -5.75 12.42 -10.78
C VAL A 320 -5.64 11.01 -11.38
N SER A 321 -5.91 9.99 -10.57
CA SER A 321 -5.77 8.57 -10.99
C SER A 321 -6.64 8.21 -12.21
N LYS A 322 -7.82 8.83 -12.34
CA LYS A 322 -8.66 8.69 -13.52
C LYS A 322 -7.94 9.13 -14.80
N ASP A 323 -7.21 10.26 -14.74
CA ASP A 323 -6.48 10.78 -15.90
C ASP A 323 -5.38 9.81 -16.34
N LEU A 324 -4.67 9.21 -15.38
CA LEU A 324 -3.68 8.16 -15.66
C LEU A 324 -4.31 6.99 -16.44
N TYR A 325 -5.46 6.49 -16.00
CA TYR A 325 -6.16 5.40 -16.70
C TYR A 325 -6.55 5.79 -18.12
N GLU A 326 -7.07 6.99 -18.31
CA GLU A 326 -7.55 7.48 -19.62
C GLU A 326 -6.42 7.62 -20.65
N VAL A 327 -5.17 7.87 -20.23
CA VAL A 327 -4.01 7.93 -21.13
C VAL A 327 -3.30 6.58 -21.29
N GLY A 328 -3.80 5.49 -20.68
CA GLY A 328 -3.29 4.12 -20.88
C GLY A 328 -2.73 3.45 -19.63
N GLY A 329 -2.72 4.14 -18.50
CA GLY A 329 -2.47 3.52 -17.17
C GLY A 329 -1.04 3.01 -16.95
N VAL A 330 -0.93 2.08 -16.01
CA VAL A 330 0.33 1.44 -15.62
C VAL A 330 1.05 0.78 -16.80
N PRO A 331 0.37 0.12 -17.77
CA PRO A 331 1.05 -0.47 -18.92
C PRO A 331 1.89 0.54 -19.73
N VAL A 332 1.38 1.77 -19.96
CA VAL A 332 2.13 2.82 -20.65
C VAL A 332 3.31 3.31 -19.82
N VAL A 333 3.13 3.42 -18.51
CA VAL A 333 4.24 3.74 -17.58
C VAL A 333 5.34 2.67 -17.65
N MET A 334 4.98 1.39 -17.62
CA MET A 334 5.94 0.28 -17.74
C MET A 334 6.61 0.23 -19.12
N LYS A 335 5.89 0.60 -20.18
CA LYS A 335 6.44 0.70 -21.53
C LYS A 335 7.52 1.79 -21.63
N GLU A 336 7.33 2.93 -20.96
CA GLU A 336 8.35 3.97 -20.85
C GLU A 336 9.58 3.51 -20.05
N LEU A 337 9.39 2.82 -18.92
CA LEU A 337 10.49 2.20 -18.17
C LEU A 337 11.22 1.14 -19.00
N ARG A 338 10.51 0.34 -19.80
CA ARG A 338 11.09 -0.64 -20.73
C ARG A 338 12.00 0.04 -21.77
N ARG A 339 11.58 1.19 -22.33
CA ARG A 339 12.39 1.98 -23.26
C ARG A 339 13.72 2.43 -22.65
N ALA A 340 13.73 2.67 -21.35
CA ALA A 340 14.93 3.00 -20.60
C ALA A 340 15.76 1.77 -20.15
N GLY A 341 15.31 0.54 -20.47
CA GLY A 341 15.97 -0.70 -20.03
C GLY A 341 15.80 -0.98 -18.53
N MET A 342 14.74 -0.46 -17.91
CA MET A 342 14.50 -0.50 -16.46
C MET A 342 13.43 -1.53 -16.05
N ILE A 343 12.97 -2.43 -16.93
CA ILE A 343 11.99 -3.46 -16.63
C ILE A 343 12.58 -4.85 -16.87
N HIS A 344 12.35 -5.74 -15.93
CA HIS A 344 12.60 -7.17 -16.10
C HIS A 344 11.41 -7.79 -16.85
N GLU A 345 11.59 -8.04 -18.13
CA GLU A 345 10.53 -8.47 -19.05
C GLU A 345 10.14 -9.93 -18.88
N ASP A 346 11.01 -10.74 -18.28
CA ASP A 346 10.83 -12.17 -18.06
C ASP A 346 9.96 -12.54 -16.84
N CYS A 347 9.47 -11.54 -16.10
CA CYS A 347 8.59 -11.77 -14.95
C CYS A 347 7.21 -12.27 -15.38
N MET A 348 6.72 -13.32 -14.71
CA MET A 348 5.40 -13.91 -14.93
C MET A 348 4.28 -12.97 -14.44
N THR A 349 3.13 -13.02 -15.09
CA THR A 349 1.94 -12.24 -14.70
C THR A 349 0.70 -13.10 -14.45
N ALA A 350 -0.33 -12.49 -13.88
CA ALA A 350 -1.64 -13.09 -13.65
C ALA A 350 -2.36 -13.55 -14.93
N SER A 351 -1.91 -13.13 -16.10
CA SER A 351 -2.43 -13.65 -17.38
C SER A 351 -1.81 -14.98 -17.80
N GLY A 352 -0.74 -15.42 -17.13
CA GLY A 352 0.06 -16.59 -17.51
C GLY A 352 1.09 -16.29 -18.60
N ARG A 353 1.33 -15.01 -18.92
CA ARG A 353 2.35 -14.53 -19.86
C ARG A 353 3.43 -13.73 -19.13
N ALA A 354 4.58 -13.58 -19.77
CA ALA A 354 5.63 -12.68 -19.27
C ALA A 354 5.23 -11.19 -19.45
N ILE A 355 5.76 -10.32 -18.60
CA ILE A 355 5.53 -8.86 -18.67
C ILE A 355 5.89 -8.31 -20.07
N GLY A 356 7.00 -8.76 -20.67
CA GLY A 356 7.41 -8.33 -22.01
C GLY A 356 6.34 -8.61 -23.07
N GLU A 357 5.74 -9.81 -23.04
CA GLU A 357 4.67 -10.22 -23.96
C GLU A 357 3.40 -9.38 -23.76
N GLU A 358 3.07 -9.03 -22.51
CA GLU A 358 1.95 -8.13 -22.18
C GLU A 358 2.19 -6.71 -22.72
N LEU A 359 3.41 -6.19 -22.55
CA LEU A 359 3.77 -4.85 -23.02
C LEU A 359 3.83 -4.75 -24.56
N ASP A 360 4.13 -5.84 -25.27
CA ASP A 360 4.10 -5.89 -26.74
C ASP A 360 2.68 -5.68 -27.30
N MET A 361 1.64 -5.98 -26.52
CA MET A 361 0.24 -5.77 -26.91
C MET A 361 -0.25 -4.33 -26.65
N ILE A 362 0.55 -3.48 -26.00
CA ILE A 362 0.16 -2.12 -25.64
C ILE A 362 0.54 -1.16 -26.79
N GLU A 363 -0.47 -0.73 -27.53
CA GLU A 363 -0.29 0.21 -28.65
C GLU A 363 -0.09 1.66 -28.22
N ARG A 364 -0.67 2.04 -27.06
CA ARG A 364 -0.61 3.42 -26.56
C ARG A 364 0.81 3.83 -26.19
N GLU A 365 1.10 5.13 -26.42
CA GLU A 365 2.35 5.81 -26.05
C GLU A 365 2.10 6.87 -24.98
N ALA A 366 3.15 7.38 -24.36
CA ALA A 366 3.10 8.49 -23.42
C ALA A 366 2.49 9.74 -24.08
N ASP A 367 1.56 10.40 -23.39
CA ASP A 367 0.80 11.54 -23.91
C ASP A 367 1.57 12.88 -23.79
N GLY A 368 2.70 12.87 -23.09
CA GLY A 368 3.54 14.06 -22.85
C GLY A 368 2.92 15.07 -21.87
N LYS A 369 1.89 14.69 -21.12
CA LYS A 369 1.18 15.54 -20.14
C LYS A 369 1.01 14.84 -18.79
N VAL A 370 0.26 13.74 -18.77
CA VAL A 370 0.11 12.89 -17.57
C VAL A 370 1.31 11.97 -17.45
N ILE A 371 1.68 11.32 -18.55
CA ILE A 371 2.86 10.46 -18.67
C ILE A 371 3.83 11.15 -19.63
N TYR A 372 4.96 11.62 -19.11
CA TYR A 372 6.03 12.20 -19.92
C TYR A 372 6.90 11.08 -20.50
N PRO A 373 7.55 11.30 -21.65
CA PRO A 373 8.58 10.39 -22.14
C PRO A 373 9.72 10.25 -21.11
N VAL A 374 10.23 9.03 -20.94
CA VAL A 374 11.27 8.73 -19.93
C VAL A 374 12.59 9.47 -20.19
N ASP A 375 12.88 9.86 -21.42
CA ASP A 375 14.03 10.67 -21.84
C ASP A 375 13.85 12.19 -21.59
N ALA A 376 12.62 12.61 -21.25
CA ALA A 376 12.29 13.98 -20.87
C ALA A 376 11.48 14.01 -19.56
N PRO A 377 11.99 13.44 -18.46
CA PRO A 377 11.26 13.29 -17.21
C PRO A 377 11.05 14.63 -16.48
N ILE A 378 10.09 14.66 -15.56
CA ILE A 378 9.87 15.79 -14.66
C ILE A 378 11.09 15.97 -13.72
N SER A 379 11.65 14.85 -13.26
CA SER A 379 12.90 14.80 -12.48
C SER A 379 13.73 13.58 -12.89
N LYS A 380 15.06 13.72 -12.85
CA LYS A 380 15.99 12.61 -13.13
C LYS A 380 16.03 11.55 -12.04
N THR A 381 15.59 11.88 -10.83
CA THR A 381 15.47 10.98 -9.70
C THR A 381 14.00 10.78 -9.35
N GLY A 382 13.66 9.65 -8.71
CA GLY A 382 12.31 9.33 -8.33
C GLY A 382 11.64 10.38 -7.44
N GLY A 383 10.30 10.37 -7.43
CA GLY A 383 9.52 11.27 -6.57
C GLY A 383 9.56 10.91 -5.09
N VAL A 384 10.30 9.85 -4.73
CA VAL A 384 10.50 9.38 -3.34
C VAL A 384 11.98 9.04 -3.16
N VAL A 385 12.55 9.40 -2.03
CA VAL A 385 13.98 9.25 -1.74
C VAL A 385 14.17 8.57 -0.38
N GLY A 386 15.14 7.64 -0.33
CA GLY A 386 15.63 7.07 0.93
C GLY A 386 16.70 7.95 1.57
N LEU A 387 16.70 8.02 2.89
CA LEU A 387 17.66 8.78 3.68
C LEU A 387 18.40 7.85 4.66
N LYS A 388 19.69 8.07 4.87
CA LYS A 388 20.52 7.40 5.87
C LYS A 388 21.41 8.39 6.62
N GLY A 389 21.90 8.00 7.77
CA GLY A 389 22.84 8.76 8.59
C GLY A 389 22.81 8.31 10.04
N ASN A 390 23.51 9.04 10.90
CA ASN A 390 23.58 8.71 12.33
C ASN A 390 22.22 8.82 13.05
N LEU A 391 21.27 9.58 12.47
CA LEU A 391 19.90 9.67 13.00
C LEU A 391 18.99 8.53 12.48
N ALA A 392 19.28 7.98 11.31
CA ALA A 392 18.50 6.90 10.68
C ALA A 392 19.41 5.80 10.13
N PRO A 393 20.13 5.03 10.97
CA PRO A 393 21.06 3.99 10.50
C PRO A 393 20.36 2.82 9.77
N GLN A 394 19.09 2.56 10.04
CA GLN A 394 18.26 1.59 9.31
C GLN A 394 17.44 2.23 8.17
N GLY A 395 17.68 3.51 7.88
CA GLY A 395 17.01 4.24 6.84
C GLY A 395 15.80 5.04 7.31
N ALA A 396 15.37 5.91 6.42
CA ALA A 396 14.15 6.71 6.47
C ALA A 396 13.70 7.00 5.05
N ILE A 397 12.49 7.51 4.86
CA ILE A 397 11.93 7.75 3.53
C ILE A 397 11.24 9.12 3.46
N VAL A 398 11.41 9.82 2.34
CA VAL A 398 10.79 11.12 2.09
C VAL A 398 10.22 11.19 0.67
N LYS A 399 9.06 11.83 0.55
CA LYS A 399 8.48 12.18 -0.74
C LYS A 399 8.97 13.54 -1.18
N VAL A 400 9.63 13.59 -2.33
CA VAL A 400 10.20 14.82 -2.93
C VAL A 400 9.46 15.25 -4.20
N ALA A 401 8.50 14.45 -4.69
CA ALA A 401 7.67 14.78 -5.83
C ALA A 401 7.00 16.16 -5.65
N GLY A 402 7.21 17.07 -6.59
CA GLY A 402 6.70 18.45 -6.54
C GLY A 402 7.54 19.44 -5.72
N MET A 403 8.71 19.04 -5.21
CA MET A 403 9.67 19.91 -4.52
C MET A 403 10.77 20.37 -5.48
N SER A 404 11.18 21.66 -5.39
CA SER A 404 12.39 22.13 -6.08
C SER A 404 13.67 21.58 -5.41
N ALA A 405 14.80 21.63 -6.11
CA ALA A 405 16.08 21.17 -5.54
C ALA A 405 16.46 21.92 -4.25
N GLU A 406 16.15 23.22 -4.17
CA GLU A 406 16.42 24.05 -2.99
C GLU A 406 15.56 23.63 -1.78
N GLU A 407 14.36 23.13 -2.03
CA GLU A 407 13.45 22.65 -0.98
C GLU A 407 13.81 21.26 -0.45
N GLN A 408 14.75 20.56 -1.09
CA GLN A 408 15.18 19.21 -0.71
C GLN A 408 16.33 19.17 0.30
N VAL A 409 16.77 20.32 0.78
CA VAL A 409 17.81 20.43 1.82
C VAL A 409 17.27 21.30 2.96
N PHE A 410 17.37 20.82 4.19
CA PHE A 410 16.90 21.53 5.37
C PHE A 410 17.83 21.27 6.56
N THR A 411 18.18 22.31 7.29
CA THR A 411 18.94 22.20 8.55
C THR A 411 18.27 23.09 9.60
N GLY A 412 17.99 22.51 10.77
CA GLY A 412 17.33 23.25 11.83
C GLY A 412 17.38 22.56 13.19
N PRO A 413 17.05 23.28 14.26
CA PRO A 413 16.99 22.72 15.60
C PRO A 413 15.77 21.81 15.75
N ALA A 414 15.95 20.69 16.42
CA ALA A 414 14.89 19.75 16.80
C ALA A 414 13.92 20.39 17.78
N ARG A 415 12.64 20.11 17.61
CA ARG A 415 11.59 20.25 18.61
C ARG A 415 10.89 18.92 18.77
N VAL A 416 11.04 18.29 19.93
CA VAL A 416 10.69 16.89 20.15
C VAL A 416 9.31 16.76 20.78
N PHE A 417 8.49 15.86 20.24
CA PHE A 417 7.17 15.47 20.72
C PHE A 417 7.09 13.97 20.90
N GLU A 418 6.46 13.55 22.01
CA GLU A 418 6.34 12.12 22.34
C GLU A 418 5.19 11.41 21.61
N CYS A 419 4.31 12.15 20.96
CA CYS A 419 3.20 11.64 20.15
C CYS A 419 2.69 12.70 19.15
N GLU A 420 1.85 12.28 18.21
CA GLU A 420 1.23 13.18 17.21
C GLU A 420 0.33 14.23 17.86
N GLU A 421 -0.41 13.88 18.92
CA GLU A 421 -1.34 14.76 19.59
C GLU A 421 -0.64 16.04 20.12
N ASP A 422 0.50 15.87 20.79
CA ASP A 422 1.29 16.98 21.32
C ASP A 422 1.82 17.88 20.19
N ALA A 423 2.30 17.26 19.11
CA ALA A 423 2.76 17.98 17.93
C ALA A 423 1.62 18.73 17.25
N PHE A 424 0.44 18.11 17.12
CA PHE A 424 -0.73 18.76 16.52
C PHE A 424 -1.23 19.96 17.33
N GLU A 425 -1.30 19.84 18.66
CA GLU A 425 -1.68 20.98 19.53
C GLU A 425 -0.64 22.11 19.44
N ALA A 426 0.65 21.80 19.36
CA ALA A 426 1.69 22.79 19.13
C ALA A 426 1.54 23.52 17.77
N VAL A 427 1.19 22.78 16.72
CA VAL A 427 0.94 23.33 15.38
C VAL A 427 -0.32 24.18 15.39
N LYS A 428 -1.41 23.72 15.99
CA LYS A 428 -2.67 24.45 16.13
C LYS A 428 -2.48 25.77 16.89
N ALA A 429 -1.75 25.73 18.00
CA ALA A 429 -1.41 26.90 18.81
C ALA A 429 -0.35 27.83 18.16
N ARG A 430 0.25 27.42 17.03
CA ARG A 430 1.40 28.09 16.39
C ARG A 430 2.57 28.35 17.36
N SER A 431 2.82 27.40 18.26
CA SER A 431 3.87 27.51 19.28
C SER A 431 5.23 26.98 18.81
N TYR A 432 5.37 26.67 17.53
CA TYR A 432 6.62 26.33 16.86
C TYR A 432 7.22 27.53 16.13
N LYS A 433 8.47 27.43 15.66
CA LYS A 433 9.18 28.50 14.94
C LYS A 433 9.53 28.06 13.52
N GLU A 434 9.63 29.05 12.63
CA GLU A 434 10.21 28.86 11.30
C GLU A 434 11.66 28.38 11.43
N GLY A 435 12.05 27.36 10.64
CA GLY A 435 13.36 26.75 10.67
C GLY A 435 13.52 25.58 11.64
N GLU A 436 12.51 25.26 12.45
CA GLU A 436 12.55 24.07 13.33
C GLU A 436 12.30 22.75 12.56
N VAL A 437 12.87 21.66 13.06
CA VAL A 437 12.56 20.27 12.70
C VAL A 437 11.66 19.69 13.79
N LEU A 438 10.39 19.48 13.50
CA LEU A 438 9.45 18.86 14.43
C LEU A 438 9.67 17.34 14.44
N VAL A 439 10.07 16.80 15.57
CA VAL A 439 10.35 15.37 15.77
C VAL A 439 9.17 14.75 16.50
N ILE A 440 8.48 13.81 15.83
CA ILE A 440 7.36 13.08 16.43
C ILE A 440 7.83 11.63 16.60
N ARG A 441 8.09 11.20 17.82
CA ARG A 441 8.61 9.86 18.12
C ARG A 441 7.62 8.99 18.88
N ASN A 442 7.94 7.71 19.03
CA ASN A 442 7.07 6.67 19.59
C ASN A 442 5.78 6.44 18.78
N GLU A 443 5.85 6.64 17.48
CA GLU A 443 4.79 6.35 16.51
C GLU A 443 5.18 5.22 15.54
N GLY A 444 6.34 4.58 15.78
CA GLY A 444 6.78 3.38 15.07
C GLY A 444 5.91 2.15 15.38
N PRO A 445 6.15 1.02 14.69
CA PRO A 445 5.26 -0.14 14.76
C PRO A 445 5.10 -0.73 16.17
N ALA A 446 6.15 -0.78 16.98
CA ALA A 446 6.11 -1.28 18.35
C ALA A 446 5.78 -0.18 19.37
N GLY A 447 6.40 0.99 19.26
CA GLY A 447 6.25 2.10 20.21
C GLY A 447 4.89 2.80 20.12
N GLY A 448 4.38 2.95 18.91
CA GLY A 448 3.02 3.41 18.61
C GLY A 448 2.24 2.28 17.94
N PRO A 449 1.75 1.26 18.66
CA PRO A 449 1.19 0.06 18.05
C PRO A 449 0.23 0.37 16.91
N GLY A 450 0.51 -0.23 15.74
CA GLY A 450 -0.21 0.07 14.50
C GLY A 450 0.44 1.18 13.65
N MET A 451 1.55 1.80 14.08
CA MET A 451 2.34 2.74 13.29
C MET A 451 1.44 3.69 12.47
N ARG A 452 0.65 4.51 13.15
CA ARG A 452 -0.38 5.35 12.50
C ARG A 452 0.19 6.27 11.43
N GLU A 453 -0.62 6.57 10.43
CA GLU A 453 -0.32 7.60 9.44
C GLU A 453 -0.77 8.97 9.95
N MET A 454 0.11 9.94 9.83
CA MET A 454 -0.15 11.32 10.21
C MET A 454 -0.45 12.16 8.97
N LEU A 455 -1.57 12.85 8.95
CA LEU A 455 -1.94 13.81 7.91
C LEU A 455 -2.45 15.12 8.52
N ALA A 456 -3.12 15.07 9.67
CA ALA A 456 -3.71 16.25 10.29
C ALA A 456 -2.66 17.33 10.60
N THR A 457 -1.55 16.95 11.22
CA THR A 457 -0.43 17.82 11.56
C THR A 457 0.22 18.44 10.32
N THR A 458 0.48 17.64 9.28
CA THR A 458 1.10 18.09 8.02
C THR A 458 0.15 18.99 7.22
N ALA A 459 -1.14 18.66 7.18
CA ALA A 459 -2.15 19.47 6.50
C ALA A 459 -2.35 20.83 7.21
N ALA A 460 -2.32 20.86 8.54
CA ALA A 460 -2.40 22.09 9.32
C ALA A 460 -1.19 23.00 9.04
N LEU A 461 0.03 22.47 9.02
CA LEU A 461 1.25 23.22 8.64
C LEU A 461 1.16 23.76 7.21
N SER A 462 0.72 22.95 6.28
CA SER A 462 0.53 23.35 4.87
C SER A 462 -0.53 24.46 4.76
N GLY A 463 -1.67 24.31 5.47
CA GLY A 463 -2.74 25.30 5.53
C GLY A 463 -2.29 26.63 6.14
N GLN A 464 -1.34 26.61 7.07
CA GLN A 464 -0.72 27.79 7.67
C GLN A 464 0.39 28.43 6.80
N GLY A 465 0.71 27.84 5.63
CA GLY A 465 1.78 28.31 4.75
C GLY A 465 3.20 27.97 5.24
N MET A 466 3.32 27.02 6.17
CA MET A 466 4.59 26.66 6.82
C MET A 466 5.23 25.38 6.26
N GLY A 467 4.59 24.69 5.34
CA GLY A 467 5.05 23.40 4.81
C GLY A 467 6.42 23.40 4.12
N LYS A 468 6.96 24.56 3.75
CA LYS A 468 8.31 24.74 3.20
C LYS A 468 9.31 25.36 4.21
N LYS A 469 8.84 25.71 5.38
CA LYS A 469 9.60 26.49 6.38
C LYS A 469 9.89 25.69 7.64
N VAL A 470 9.27 24.52 7.77
CA VAL A 470 9.40 23.58 8.88
C VAL A 470 9.51 22.20 8.29
N ALA A 471 10.43 21.38 8.79
CA ALA A 471 10.49 19.96 8.45
C ALA A 471 9.88 19.11 9.57
N LEU A 472 9.39 17.91 9.21
CA LEU A 472 8.91 16.93 10.18
C LEU A 472 9.69 15.62 10.00
N ILE A 473 10.05 14.98 11.12
CA ILE A 473 10.59 13.63 11.12
C ILE A 473 9.84 12.75 12.12
N THR A 474 9.69 11.46 11.81
CA THR A 474 9.00 10.50 12.68
C THR A 474 9.51 9.07 12.46
N ASP A 475 9.49 8.26 13.52
CA ASP A 475 9.62 6.80 13.42
C ASP A 475 8.30 6.12 12.98
N GLY A 476 7.20 6.88 12.91
CA GLY A 476 5.93 6.50 12.33
C GLY A 476 5.84 6.75 10.82
N ARG A 477 4.64 7.08 10.33
CA ARG A 477 4.35 7.30 8.91
C ARG A 477 3.63 8.60 8.66
N PHE A 478 3.85 9.17 7.47
CA PHE A 478 2.98 10.20 6.93
C PHE A 478 2.10 9.64 5.81
N SER A 479 0.89 10.16 5.69
CA SER A 479 -0.05 9.78 4.63
C SER A 479 0.55 10.02 3.24
N GLY A 480 0.19 9.17 2.27
CA GLY A 480 0.55 9.36 0.87
C GLY A 480 0.05 10.68 0.26
N ALA A 481 -0.94 11.33 0.89
CA ALA A 481 -1.46 12.64 0.52
C ALA A 481 -0.66 13.83 1.10
N THR A 482 0.35 13.58 1.95
CA THR A 482 1.16 14.61 2.61
C THR A 482 1.96 15.41 1.60
N ARG A 483 2.05 16.72 1.84
CA ARG A 483 2.93 17.69 1.17
C ARG A 483 3.88 18.32 2.18
N GLY A 484 5.03 18.79 1.71
CA GLY A 484 6.08 19.38 2.52
C GLY A 484 7.19 18.40 2.87
N PHE A 485 8.19 18.86 3.61
CA PHE A 485 9.38 18.08 3.90
C PHE A 485 9.15 17.19 5.13
N CYS A 486 8.55 16.02 4.88
CA CYS A 486 8.09 15.09 5.89
C CYS A 486 8.79 13.73 5.72
N ILE A 487 9.64 13.39 6.67
CA ILE A 487 10.47 12.19 6.70
C ILE A 487 9.84 11.17 7.64
N GLY A 488 9.42 10.04 7.10
CA GLY A 488 8.88 8.92 7.87
C GLY A 488 9.80 7.71 7.94
N HIS A 489 9.37 6.69 8.66
CA HIS A 489 10.07 5.41 8.80
C HIS A 489 11.50 5.53 9.37
N VAL A 490 11.76 6.55 10.19
CA VAL A 490 13.09 6.72 10.79
C VAL A 490 13.41 5.51 11.66
N GLY A 491 14.39 4.75 11.24
CA GLY A 491 14.75 3.49 11.89
C GLY A 491 16.20 3.44 12.39
N PRO A 492 16.43 2.74 13.53
CA PRO A 492 15.48 2.08 14.43
C PRO A 492 14.49 3.03 15.10
N GLU A 493 13.25 2.56 15.35
CA GLU A 493 12.24 3.35 16.07
C GLU A 493 12.64 3.67 17.52
N ALA A 494 11.98 4.66 18.11
CA ALA A 494 12.26 5.10 19.47
C ALA A 494 12.06 3.98 20.51
N ALA A 495 11.05 3.12 20.33
CA ALA A 495 10.78 1.99 21.23
C ALA A 495 11.92 0.97 21.27
N HIS A 496 12.73 0.86 20.22
CA HIS A 496 13.94 0.04 20.17
C HIS A 496 15.20 0.84 20.57
N GLY A 497 15.02 2.08 21.06
CA GLY A 497 16.11 2.97 21.44
C GLY A 497 16.98 3.37 20.27
N GLY A 498 16.38 3.56 19.10
CA GLY A 498 17.03 4.18 17.96
C GLY A 498 17.45 5.63 18.27
N PRO A 499 18.30 6.24 17.44
CA PRO A 499 18.82 7.59 17.69
C PRO A 499 17.70 8.65 17.85
N ILE A 500 16.56 8.47 17.21
CA ILE A 500 15.38 9.35 17.35
C ILE A 500 14.87 9.41 18.82
N ALA A 501 15.03 8.33 19.59
CA ALA A 501 14.68 8.29 21.02
C ALA A 501 15.57 9.20 21.87
N LEU A 502 16.78 9.49 21.38
CA LEU A 502 17.83 10.18 22.13
C LEU A 502 17.85 11.69 21.87
N LEU A 503 17.05 12.17 20.91
CA LEU A 503 16.97 13.59 20.56
C LEU A 503 16.40 14.43 21.70
N LYS A 504 16.94 15.65 21.81
CA LYS A 504 16.48 16.71 22.72
C LYS A 504 16.16 17.97 21.92
N ASP A 505 15.32 18.84 22.49
CA ASP A 505 15.06 20.15 21.92
C ASP A 505 16.36 20.92 21.69
N GLY A 506 16.51 21.50 20.50
CA GLY A 506 17.69 22.26 20.10
C GLY A 506 18.78 21.46 19.40
N ASP A 507 18.73 20.11 19.37
CA ASP A 507 19.68 19.31 18.58
C ASP A 507 19.58 19.68 17.11
N MET A 508 20.73 20.00 16.49
CA MET A 508 20.74 20.38 15.07
C MET A 508 20.62 19.18 14.17
N ILE A 509 19.59 19.15 13.32
CA ILE A 509 19.31 18.09 12.38
C ILE A 509 19.52 18.59 10.96
N THR A 510 20.23 17.81 10.14
CA THR A 510 20.43 18.05 8.71
C THR A 510 19.73 16.97 7.90
N ILE A 511 18.89 17.41 6.97
CA ILE A 511 18.16 16.58 6.02
C ILE A 511 18.59 17.01 4.62
N ASP A 512 19.23 16.13 3.85
CA ASP A 512 19.65 16.39 2.48
C ASP A 512 19.14 15.25 1.58
N ALA A 513 17.96 15.46 1.01
CA ALA A 513 17.34 14.46 0.14
C ALA A 513 18.08 14.31 -1.20
N MET A 514 18.86 15.31 -1.64
CA MET A 514 19.69 15.21 -2.83
C MET A 514 20.85 14.21 -2.65
N LYS A 515 21.39 14.12 -1.43
CA LYS A 515 22.46 13.19 -1.06
C LYS A 515 21.96 11.93 -0.36
N GLY A 516 20.69 11.88 0.03
CA GLY A 516 20.14 10.76 0.80
C GLY A 516 20.60 10.76 2.26
N VAL A 517 20.72 11.94 2.90
CA VAL A 517 21.31 12.09 4.24
C VAL A 517 20.26 12.53 5.27
N LEU A 518 20.29 11.90 6.46
CA LEU A 518 19.55 12.31 7.66
C LEU A 518 20.48 12.20 8.88
N GLU A 519 20.96 13.32 9.38
CA GLU A 519 21.96 13.39 10.44
C GLU A 519 21.56 14.34 11.55
N VAL A 520 22.03 14.04 12.77
CA VAL A 520 22.05 14.96 13.91
C VAL A 520 23.48 15.33 14.24
N ALA A 521 23.72 16.60 14.58
CA ALA A 521 25.03 17.12 14.95
C ALA A 521 25.42 16.72 16.39
N LEU A 522 25.51 15.40 16.60
CA LEU A 522 25.97 14.76 17.84
C LEU A 522 27.11 13.79 17.50
N SER A 523 28.11 13.71 18.35
CA SER A 523 29.16 12.69 18.19
C SER A 523 28.65 11.30 18.56
N ASP A 524 29.40 10.28 18.15
CA ASP A 524 29.08 8.89 18.54
C ASP A 524 29.17 8.72 20.08
N GLU A 525 30.06 9.46 20.75
CA GLU A 525 30.17 9.49 22.20
C GLU A 525 28.93 10.10 22.85
N ASP A 526 28.41 11.24 22.34
CA ASP A 526 27.17 11.86 22.82
C ASP A 526 25.98 10.91 22.67
N LEU A 527 25.86 10.26 21.52
CA LEU A 527 24.79 9.29 21.26
C LEU A 527 24.92 8.08 22.19
N ALA A 528 26.11 7.58 22.45
CA ALA A 528 26.36 6.47 23.38
C ALA A 528 26.03 6.86 24.83
N GLU A 529 26.40 8.06 25.27
CA GLU A 529 26.06 8.58 26.60
C GLU A 529 24.55 8.71 26.76
N ARG A 530 23.86 9.32 25.79
CA ARG A 530 22.39 9.44 25.81
C ARG A 530 21.71 8.09 25.78
N LYS A 531 22.25 7.11 25.03
CA LYS A 531 21.75 5.74 24.99
C LYS A 531 21.89 5.03 26.34
N ALA A 532 23.01 5.21 27.02
CA ALA A 532 23.23 4.67 28.35
C ALA A 532 22.28 5.28 29.42
N ALA A 533 21.90 6.53 29.22
CA ALA A 533 20.95 7.23 30.09
C ALA A 533 19.46 7.01 29.71
N TRP A 534 19.20 6.34 28.59
CA TRP A 534 17.84 6.11 28.13
C TRP A 534 17.12 5.09 29.03
N SER A 535 15.94 5.46 29.53
CA SER A 535 15.15 4.67 30.50
C SER A 535 14.42 3.46 29.91
N GLY A 536 14.59 3.21 28.60
CA GLY A 536 13.84 2.18 27.88
C GLY A 536 12.60 2.72 27.17
N PRO A 537 11.84 1.85 26.46
CA PRO A 537 10.61 2.23 25.78
C PRO A 537 9.55 2.67 26.81
N ARG A 538 8.69 3.58 26.40
CA ARG A 538 7.49 3.88 27.21
C ARG A 538 6.54 2.68 27.24
N ASP A 539 5.75 2.57 28.31
CA ASP A 539 4.71 1.55 28.38
C ASP A 539 3.71 1.70 27.24
N THR A 540 3.29 0.57 26.67
CA THR A 540 2.21 0.57 25.69
C THR A 540 0.88 0.98 26.33
N ILE A 541 0.11 1.80 25.61
CA ILE A 541 -1.24 2.19 26.03
C ILE A 541 -2.26 1.04 25.93
N TYR A 542 -1.88 -0.08 25.29
CA TYR A 542 -2.76 -1.24 25.08
C TYR A 542 -2.36 -2.39 26.02
N ALA A 543 -3.25 -2.71 26.96
CA ALA A 543 -3.05 -3.82 27.91
C ALA A 543 -3.53 -5.19 27.38
N SER A 544 -4.29 -5.23 26.26
CA SER A 544 -4.86 -6.45 25.69
C SER A 544 -5.39 -6.21 24.27
N GLY A 545 -5.87 -7.29 23.62
CA GLY A 545 -6.54 -7.20 22.32
C GLY A 545 -5.60 -7.22 21.12
N ALA A 546 -6.10 -6.77 19.97
CA ALA A 546 -5.40 -6.86 18.68
C ALA A 546 -4.12 -6.01 18.66
N LEU A 547 -4.18 -4.77 19.12
CA LEU A 547 -3.03 -3.87 19.11
C LEU A 547 -1.97 -4.27 20.14
N TRP A 548 -2.35 -4.88 21.28
CA TRP A 548 -1.39 -5.48 22.19
C TRP A 548 -0.64 -6.65 21.53
N LYS A 549 -1.37 -7.59 20.89
CA LYS A 549 -0.75 -8.71 20.17
C LYS A 549 0.18 -8.21 19.06
N TYR A 550 -0.26 -7.22 18.31
CA TYR A 550 0.53 -6.58 17.27
C TYR A 550 1.85 -6.03 17.82
N ALA A 551 1.81 -5.25 18.90
CA ALA A 551 3.00 -4.69 19.54
C ALA A 551 4.00 -5.75 20.04
N GLN A 552 3.51 -6.93 20.45
CA GLN A 552 4.38 -8.03 20.91
C GLN A 552 5.10 -8.77 19.79
N LEU A 553 4.54 -8.77 18.57
CA LEU A 553 4.98 -9.60 17.45
C LEU A 553 5.63 -8.80 16.33
N VAL A 554 5.30 -7.52 16.20
CA VAL A 554 5.73 -6.71 15.05
C VAL A 554 7.24 -6.53 15.03
N GLY A 555 7.80 -6.76 13.85
CA GLY A 555 9.21 -6.53 13.56
C GLY A 555 9.50 -5.09 13.12
N GLU A 556 10.73 -4.89 12.72
CA GLU A 556 11.28 -3.58 12.33
C GLU A 556 10.67 -3.04 11.04
N THR A 557 10.54 -1.72 10.97
CA THR A 557 9.97 -1.00 9.84
C THR A 557 10.69 -1.31 8.53
N TYR A 558 12.03 -1.33 8.52
CA TYR A 558 12.80 -1.54 7.30
C TYR A 558 12.61 -2.94 6.68
N LYS A 559 12.09 -3.89 7.45
CA LYS A 559 11.70 -5.24 7.00
C LYS A 559 10.20 -5.39 6.71
N GLY A 560 9.45 -4.28 6.71
CA GLY A 560 8.02 -4.26 6.40
C GLY A 560 7.08 -4.28 7.60
N ALA A 561 7.57 -4.22 8.85
CA ALA A 561 6.76 -4.26 10.08
C ALA A 561 5.75 -5.42 10.07
N VAL A 562 6.23 -6.63 9.90
CA VAL A 562 5.45 -7.88 9.83
C VAL A 562 5.44 -8.59 11.19
N THR A 563 4.45 -9.46 11.43
CA THR A 563 4.21 -10.07 12.74
C THR A 563 4.59 -11.55 12.87
N HIS A 564 5.29 -12.10 11.85
CA HIS A 564 5.74 -13.50 11.81
C HIS A 564 7.08 -13.64 11.09
N PRO A 565 7.79 -14.81 11.20
CA PRO A 565 9.16 -14.97 10.67
C PRO A 565 9.29 -15.04 9.15
N GLY A 566 8.18 -15.09 8.38
CA GLY A 566 8.16 -15.31 6.94
C GLY A 566 7.75 -16.71 6.54
N GLY A 567 7.20 -16.85 5.30
CA GLY A 567 6.56 -18.07 4.83
C GLY A 567 7.41 -18.94 3.90
N ALA A 568 8.67 -18.61 3.67
CA ALA A 568 9.47 -19.21 2.59
C ALA A 568 9.65 -20.73 2.66
N LYS A 569 9.69 -21.29 3.85
CA LYS A 569 10.02 -22.71 4.09
C LYS A 569 8.81 -23.56 4.44
N GLU A 570 7.65 -22.96 4.62
CA GLU A 570 6.44 -23.68 5.00
C GLU A 570 5.85 -24.42 3.81
N LYS A 571 5.74 -25.73 3.95
CA LYS A 571 4.93 -26.56 3.05
C LYS A 571 3.60 -26.86 3.72
N HIS A 572 2.53 -26.27 3.20
CA HIS A 572 1.18 -26.63 3.64
C HIS A 572 0.83 -28.01 3.09
N THR A 573 0.78 -28.99 3.96
CA THR A 573 0.32 -30.35 3.62
C THR A 573 -1.04 -30.59 4.25
N TYR A 574 -1.99 -30.99 3.42
CA TYR A 574 -3.27 -31.52 3.88
C TYR A 574 -3.13 -33.01 4.07
N MET A 575 -3.28 -33.49 5.30
CA MET A 575 -3.30 -34.93 5.61
C MET A 575 -4.70 -35.31 6.07
N ASP A 576 -5.21 -36.39 5.51
CA ASP A 576 -6.47 -37.01 5.96
C ASP A 576 -6.21 -37.83 7.24
N LEU A 577 -7.12 -37.71 8.19
CA LEU A 577 -7.15 -38.52 9.39
C LEU A 577 -7.90 -39.84 9.15
#